data_918c106cee69d63a09cb00daba894898
#
_entry.id   918c106cee69d63a09cb00daba894898
#
_cell.length_a   1.000
_cell.length_b   1.000
_cell.length_c   1.000
_cell.angle_alpha   90.00
_cell.angle_beta   90.00
_cell.angle_gamma   90.00
#
_symmetry.space_group_name_H-M   'P 1'
#
loop_
_entity.id
_entity.type
_entity.pdbx_description
1 polymer ?
#
loop_
_entity_poly.entity_id
_entity_poly.type
_entity_poly.pdbx_seq_one_letter_code
_entity_poly.pdbx_strand_id
1 'polypeptide(L)'
;YGQTELSPCVTILGQDMHREAGRRLGLHKSNGRAMIGCEVRVVDENDRELPRGKVGQILGRGPGVMKGYWNLPDETAAALRGGWMHTGDAGYMDERGYVFLQDRVKDMIVSGGENVYSIEVENAIASHPAVAQCAVVGIPHERWGEAVHAFAVCKPGSSATAEEIIAHCKEQIAGYKCPRSVSFIDALPLS
;
A
#
# COMPACT_ATOMS: atom_id res chain seq x y z
N TYR A 1 6.86 -8.00 -8.77
CA TYR A 1 7.10 -7.00 -7.74
C TYR A 1 8.51 -7.13 -7.19
N GLY A 2 9.08 -5.99 -6.87
CA GLY A 2 10.38 -5.90 -6.23
C GLY A 2 10.82 -4.44 -6.09
N GLN A 3 12.07 -4.27 -5.72
CA GLN A 3 12.72 -2.99 -5.49
C GLN A 3 14.22 -3.12 -5.76
N THR A 4 14.96 -2.02 -5.76
CA THR A 4 16.39 -2.01 -6.06
C THR A 4 17.16 -3.00 -5.18
N GLU A 5 16.82 -3.09 -3.91
CA GLU A 5 17.39 -3.98 -2.91
C GLU A 5 17.16 -5.47 -3.18
N LEU A 6 16.25 -5.82 -4.11
CA LEU A 6 15.91 -7.20 -4.50
C LEU A 6 16.40 -7.58 -5.91
N SER A 7 17.10 -6.69 -6.61
CA SER A 7 17.79 -6.83 -7.90
C SER A 7 17.00 -7.48 -9.05
N PRO A 8 15.94 -6.92 -9.55
CA PRO A 8 14.99 -5.97 -9.01
C PRO A 8 13.72 -6.63 -8.48
N CYS A 9 13.53 -7.95 -8.67
CA CYS A 9 12.26 -8.63 -8.45
C CYS A 9 12.36 -9.80 -7.47
N VAL A 10 11.30 -10.01 -6.70
CA VAL A 10 11.12 -11.17 -5.81
C VAL A 10 9.84 -11.94 -6.14
N THR A 11 8.86 -11.27 -6.80
CA THR A 11 7.66 -11.94 -7.30
C THR A 11 7.44 -11.66 -8.78
N ILE A 12 6.69 -12.55 -9.45
CA ILE A 12 6.30 -12.40 -10.84
C ILE A 12 4.84 -12.79 -11.03
N LEU A 13 4.12 -12.00 -11.82
CA LEU A 13 2.78 -12.32 -12.29
C LEU A 13 2.87 -12.83 -13.73
N GLY A 14 2.54 -14.11 -13.91
CA GLY A 14 2.58 -14.74 -15.22
C GLY A 14 1.54 -14.14 -16.20
N GLN A 15 1.85 -14.15 -17.48
CA GLN A 15 1.00 -13.58 -18.53
C GLN A 15 -0.43 -14.16 -18.52
N ASP A 16 -0.59 -15.44 -18.18
CA ASP A 16 -1.89 -16.10 -18.13
C ASP A 16 -2.83 -15.51 -17.07
N MET A 17 -2.27 -14.88 -16.03
CA MET A 17 -3.07 -14.24 -14.98
C MET A 17 -3.73 -12.94 -15.46
N HIS A 18 -3.27 -12.36 -16.56
CA HIS A 18 -3.89 -11.20 -17.21
C HIS A 18 -5.01 -11.59 -18.17
N ARG A 19 -5.13 -12.88 -18.51
CA ARG A 19 -6.20 -13.41 -19.36
C ARG A 19 -7.51 -13.58 -18.58
N GLU A 20 -8.58 -13.96 -19.28
CA GLU A 20 -9.93 -14.06 -18.72
C GLU A 20 -10.00 -14.91 -17.43
N ALA A 21 -9.35 -16.07 -17.41
CA ALA A 21 -9.34 -16.95 -16.25
C ALA A 21 -8.69 -16.29 -15.01
N GLY A 22 -7.55 -15.63 -15.18
CA GLY A 22 -6.89 -14.89 -14.11
C GLY A 22 -7.70 -13.66 -13.67
N ARG A 23 -8.37 -12.99 -14.61
CA ARG A 23 -9.26 -11.85 -14.30
C ARG A 23 -10.47 -12.27 -13.48
N ARG A 24 -11.12 -13.38 -13.82
CA ARG A 24 -12.25 -13.95 -13.04
C ARG A 24 -11.86 -14.25 -11.60
N LEU A 25 -10.61 -14.67 -11.37
CA LEU A 25 -10.06 -14.95 -10.05
C LEU A 25 -9.49 -13.70 -9.34
N GLY A 26 -9.51 -12.54 -9.98
CA GLY A 26 -8.93 -11.30 -9.44
C GLY A 26 -7.40 -11.25 -9.43
N LEU A 27 -6.70 -12.28 -9.98
CA LEU A 27 -5.25 -12.42 -9.90
C LEU A 27 -4.48 -11.36 -10.69
N HIS A 28 -5.10 -10.77 -11.72
CA HIS A 28 -4.52 -9.67 -12.49
C HIS A 28 -4.26 -8.41 -11.63
N LYS A 29 -4.88 -8.32 -10.44
CA LYS A 29 -4.66 -7.25 -9.46
C LYS A 29 -3.52 -7.56 -8.49
N SER A 30 -2.99 -8.80 -8.51
CA SER A 30 -1.88 -9.18 -7.64
C SER A 30 -0.53 -8.76 -8.22
N ASN A 31 0.46 -8.75 -7.35
CA ASN A 31 1.87 -8.56 -7.71
C ASN A 31 2.58 -9.89 -8.01
N GLY A 32 1.82 -10.97 -8.18
CA GLY A 32 2.32 -12.28 -8.53
C GLY A 32 2.71 -13.15 -7.34
N ARG A 33 3.47 -14.21 -7.63
CA ARG A 33 3.98 -15.19 -6.67
C ARG A 33 5.50 -15.13 -6.61
N ALA A 34 6.07 -15.64 -5.52
CA ALA A 34 7.52 -15.73 -5.38
C ALA A 34 8.16 -16.38 -6.61
N MET A 35 9.24 -15.80 -7.11
CA MET A 35 10.05 -16.34 -8.19
C MET A 35 10.78 -17.59 -7.75
N ILE A 36 11.22 -18.42 -8.71
CA ILE A 36 12.05 -19.58 -8.44
C ILE A 36 13.33 -19.13 -7.72
N GLY A 37 13.62 -19.76 -6.58
CA GLY A 37 14.77 -19.41 -5.73
C GLY A 37 14.53 -18.20 -4.82
N CYS A 38 13.35 -17.59 -4.85
CA CYS A 38 12.94 -16.53 -3.94
C CYS A 38 11.85 -17.00 -2.97
N GLU A 39 11.82 -16.37 -1.81
CA GLU A 39 10.80 -16.58 -0.80
C GLU A 39 10.18 -15.24 -0.43
N VAL A 40 8.87 -15.26 -0.14
CA VAL A 40 8.13 -14.08 0.32
C VAL A 40 7.32 -14.46 1.55
N ARG A 41 7.31 -13.58 2.53
CA ARG A 41 6.46 -13.68 3.73
C ARG A 41 5.72 -12.37 3.96
N VAL A 42 4.62 -12.46 4.68
CA VAL A 42 3.91 -11.31 5.24
C VAL A 42 3.95 -11.45 6.75
N VAL A 43 4.44 -10.42 7.44
CA VAL A 43 4.72 -10.48 8.88
C VAL A 43 4.07 -9.33 9.64
N ASP A 44 3.89 -9.54 10.95
CA ASP A 44 3.51 -8.49 11.89
C ASP A 44 4.71 -7.62 12.30
N GLU A 45 4.49 -6.68 13.21
CA GLU A 45 5.51 -5.77 13.78
C GLU A 45 6.63 -6.49 14.57
N ASN A 46 6.42 -7.74 14.96
CA ASN A 46 7.37 -8.59 15.66
C ASN A 46 8.05 -9.62 14.74
N ASP A 47 7.96 -9.43 13.42
CA ASP A 47 8.48 -10.33 12.37
C ASP A 47 7.88 -11.76 12.41
N ARG A 48 6.69 -11.94 13.00
CA ARG A 48 5.96 -13.21 13.01
C ARG A 48 5.11 -13.33 11.75
N GLU A 49 5.22 -14.47 11.06
CA GLU A 49 4.43 -14.69 9.84
C GLU A 49 2.93 -14.67 10.13
N LEU A 50 2.22 -13.89 9.35
CA LEU A 50 0.77 -13.73 9.46
C LEU A 50 0.02 -14.81 8.64
N PRO A 51 -1.18 -15.20 9.08
CA PRO A 51 -2.07 -16.04 8.27
C PRO A 51 -2.39 -15.40 6.92
N ARG A 52 -2.71 -16.25 5.94
CA ARG A 52 -3.12 -15.80 4.60
C ARG A 52 -4.31 -14.83 4.68
N GLY A 53 -4.31 -13.83 3.81
CA GLY A 53 -5.32 -12.77 3.77
C GLY A 53 -5.14 -11.66 4.82
N LYS A 54 -4.22 -11.81 5.79
CA LYS A 54 -3.90 -10.75 6.74
C LYS A 54 -2.85 -9.82 6.17
N VAL A 55 -3.07 -8.53 6.34
CA VAL A 55 -2.14 -7.48 5.90
C VAL A 55 -1.04 -7.29 6.93
N GLY A 56 0.19 -7.20 6.44
CA GLY A 56 1.40 -6.93 7.23
C GLY A 56 2.54 -6.49 6.32
N GLN A 57 3.75 -6.38 6.87
CA GLN A 57 4.92 -6.04 6.08
C GLN A 57 5.34 -7.21 5.19
N ILE A 58 5.64 -6.91 3.93
CA ILE A 58 6.17 -7.89 2.98
C ILE A 58 7.68 -8.03 3.19
N LEU A 59 8.14 -9.25 3.35
CA LEU A 59 9.55 -9.60 3.39
C LEU A 59 9.92 -10.42 2.16
N GLY A 60 11.14 -10.19 1.65
CA GLY A 60 11.71 -10.94 0.55
C GLY A 60 13.03 -11.61 0.92
N ARG A 61 13.27 -12.80 0.40
CA ARG A 61 14.56 -13.51 0.51
C ARG A 61 14.88 -14.18 -0.81
N GLY A 62 16.16 -14.16 -1.23
CA GLY A 62 16.60 -14.80 -2.46
C GLY A 62 17.99 -14.32 -2.88
N PRO A 63 18.53 -14.89 -3.98
CA PRO A 63 19.90 -14.60 -4.43
C PRO A 63 20.08 -13.14 -4.91
N GLY A 64 19.00 -12.45 -5.24
CA GLY A 64 19.02 -11.05 -5.69
C GLY A 64 19.03 -10.03 -4.55
N VAL A 65 18.91 -10.45 -3.28
CA VAL A 65 18.94 -9.51 -2.16
C VAL A 65 20.30 -8.83 -2.07
N MET A 66 20.28 -7.51 -1.93
CA MET A 66 21.49 -6.68 -1.81
C MET A 66 22.39 -7.15 -0.66
N LYS A 67 23.68 -6.84 -0.75
CA LYS A 67 24.63 -7.06 0.35
C LYS A 67 24.48 -6.03 1.46
N GLY A 68 24.00 -4.83 1.14
CA GLY A 68 23.79 -3.74 2.08
C GLY A 68 23.84 -2.37 1.40
N TYR A 69 23.53 -1.34 2.15
CA TYR A 69 23.69 0.05 1.77
C TYR A 69 25.14 0.49 1.98
N TRP A 70 25.67 1.24 1.00
CA TRP A 70 27.06 1.73 1.07
C TRP A 70 27.27 2.70 2.25
N ASN A 71 28.24 2.37 3.10
CA ASN A 71 28.57 3.15 4.31
C ASN A 71 27.40 3.38 5.30
N LEU A 72 26.37 2.52 5.29
CA LEU A 72 25.21 2.60 6.15
C LEU A 72 24.96 1.23 6.82
N PRO A 73 25.83 0.84 7.79
CA PRO A 73 25.74 -0.49 8.41
C PRO A 73 24.49 -0.67 9.26
N ASP A 74 24.01 0.36 9.96
CA ASP A 74 22.84 0.27 10.83
C ASP A 74 21.55 0.13 10.02
N GLU A 75 21.41 0.91 8.93
CA GLU A 75 20.30 0.81 7.99
C GLU A 75 20.30 -0.56 7.28
N THR A 76 21.50 -1.05 6.96
CA THR A 76 21.65 -2.40 6.38
C THR A 76 21.19 -3.47 7.35
N ALA A 77 21.62 -3.40 8.60
CA ALA A 77 21.23 -4.35 9.64
C ALA A 77 19.70 -4.31 9.88
N ALA A 78 19.11 -3.13 9.90
CA ALA A 78 17.67 -2.96 10.03
C ALA A 78 16.90 -3.54 8.84
N ALA A 79 17.37 -3.27 7.61
CA ALA A 79 16.72 -3.73 6.38
C ALA A 79 16.83 -5.24 6.18
N LEU A 80 17.94 -5.87 6.61
CA LEU A 80 18.24 -7.30 6.39
C LEU A 80 18.12 -8.15 7.67
N ARG A 81 17.43 -7.63 8.69
CA ARG A 81 17.30 -8.33 9.97
C ARG A 81 16.64 -9.70 9.81
N GLY A 82 17.07 -10.67 10.61
CA GLY A 82 16.54 -12.02 10.56
C GLY A 82 16.83 -12.79 9.25
N GLY A 83 17.71 -12.26 8.38
CA GLY A 83 18.03 -12.87 7.08
C GLY A 83 16.97 -12.64 5.99
N TRP A 84 16.09 -11.66 6.20
CA TRP A 84 15.05 -11.24 5.27
C TRP A 84 15.20 -9.77 4.92
N MET A 85 14.97 -9.42 3.64
CA MET A 85 14.82 -8.04 3.23
C MET A 85 13.45 -7.51 3.65
N HIS A 86 13.44 -6.53 4.52
CA HIS A 86 12.26 -5.79 4.94
C HIS A 86 11.97 -4.70 3.91
N THR A 87 10.93 -4.92 3.10
CA THR A 87 10.68 -4.06 1.94
C THR A 87 10.11 -2.69 2.31
N GLY A 88 9.54 -2.55 3.49
CA GLY A 88 8.79 -1.37 3.88
C GLY A 88 7.42 -1.26 3.21
N ASP A 89 7.02 -2.25 2.42
CA ASP A 89 5.71 -2.30 1.78
C ASP A 89 4.76 -3.17 2.59
N ALA A 90 3.51 -2.74 2.72
CA ALA A 90 2.42 -3.48 3.35
C ALA A 90 1.58 -4.20 2.29
N GLY A 91 1.13 -5.40 2.62
CA GLY A 91 0.27 -6.19 1.75
C GLY A 91 -0.13 -7.51 2.39
N TYR A 92 -0.82 -8.33 1.65
CA TYR A 92 -1.21 -9.68 2.09
C TYR A 92 -0.89 -10.71 1.02
N MET A 93 -0.87 -11.98 1.43
CA MET A 93 -0.74 -13.12 0.53
C MET A 93 -2.01 -13.95 0.59
N ASP A 94 -2.56 -14.32 -0.57
CA ASP A 94 -3.74 -15.18 -0.64
C ASP A 94 -3.39 -16.66 -0.42
N GLU A 95 -4.41 -17.52 -0.31
CA GLU A 95 -4.26 -18.98 -0.10
C GLU A 95 -3.46 -19.67 -1.22
N ARG A 96 -3.38 -19.05 -2.39
CA ARG A 96 -2.65 -19.55 -3.56
C ARG A 96 -1.22 -19.02 -3.64
N GLY A 97 -0.80 -18.16 -2.68
CA GLY A 97 0.52 -17.58 -2.62
C GLY A 97 0.72 -16.34 -3.50
N TYR A 98 -0.37 -15.71 -3.99
CA TYR A 98 -0.28 -14.43 -4.68
C TYR A 98 -0.21 -13.28 -3.68
N VAL A 99 0.72 -12.36 -3.92
CA VAL A 99 0.96 -11.18 -3.11
C VAL A 99 0.14 -10.02 -3.65
N PHE A 100 -0.52 -9.29 -2.78
CA PHE A 100 -1.29 -8.09 -3.09
C PHE A 100 -0.74 -6.94 -2.25
N LEU A 101 -0.12 -5.98 -2.90
CA LEU A 101 0.32 -4.75 -2.25
C LEU A 101 -0.88 -3.91 -1.84
N GLN A 102 -0.76 -3.25 -0.70
CA GLN A 102 -1.76 -2.33 -0.19
C GLN A 102 -1.19 -0.91 -0.09
N ASP A 103 -0.02 -0.74 0.54
CA ASP A 103 0.58 0.57 0.78
C ASP A 103 2.05 0.41 1.22
N ARG A 104 2.69 1.51 1.59
CA ARG A 104 3.91 1.49 2.37
C ARG A 104 3.61 1.47 3.86
N VAL A 105 4.41 0.73 4.62
CA VAL A 105 4.25 0.63 6.09
C VAL A 105 4.34 2.02 6.74
N LYS A 106 5.26 2.88 6.26
CA LYS A 106 5.45 4.24 6.77
C LYS A 106 4.33 5.22 6.41
N ASP A 107 3.56 4.93 5.36
CA ASP A 107 2.49 5.80 4.86
C ASP A 107 1.11 5.33 5.41
N MET A 108 1.10 4.22 6.16
CA MET A 108 -0.07 3.72 6.85
C MET A 108 -0.48 4.69 7.98
N ILE A 109 -1.73 5.08 7.97
CA ILE A 109 -2.31 6.00 8.95
C ILE A 109 -2.90 5.19 10.10
N VAL A 110 -2.51 5.50 11.33
CA VAL A 110 -3.06 4.84 12.53
C VAL A 110 -4.12 5.74 13.17
N SER A 111 -5.36 5.51 12.82
CA SER A 111 -6.49 6.34 13.28
C SER A 111 -7.37 5.58 14.26
N GLY A 112 -7.37 6.01 15.53
CA GLY A 112 -8.17 5.38 16.58
C GLY A 112 -7.80 3.93 16.89
N GLY A 113 -6.55 3.52 16.64
CA GLY A 113 -6.06 2.14 16.79
C GLY A 113 -6.31 1.24 15.58
N GLU A 114 -6.91 1.76 14.52
CA GLU A 114 -7.15 1.03 13.27
C GLU A 114 -6.17 1.48 12.18
N ASN A 115 -5.68 0.51 11.40
CA ASN A 115 -4.80 0.77 10.28
C ASN A 115 -5.59 1.20 9.05
N VAL A 116 -5.29 2.37 8.52
CA VAL A 116 -5.87 2.90 7.28
C VAL A 116 -4.77 3.04 6.23
N TYR A 117 -4.93 2.34 5.13
CA TYR A 117 -4.00 2.40 4.00
C TYR A 117 -4.40 3.56 3.08
N SER A 118 -3.47 4.49 2.83
CA SER A 118 -3.73 5.71 2.06
C SER A 118 -4.26 5.40 0.67
N ILE A 119 -3.70 4.40 0.00
CA ILE A 119 -4.08 3.98 -1.36
C ILE A 119 -5.54 3.50 -1.46
N GLU A 120 -6.09 2.87 -0.41
CA GLU A 120 -7.49 2.43 -0.39
C GLU A 120 -8.43 3.65 -0.39
N VAL A 121 -8.09 4.66 0.39
CA VAL A 121 -8.84 5.92 0.48
C VAL A 121 -8.67 6.72 -0.81
N GLU A 122 -7.47 6.82 -1.34
CA GLU A 122 -7.16 7.48 -2.61
C GLU A 122 -7.94 6.88 -3.78
N ASN A 123 -8.03 5.53 -3.86
CA ASN A 123 -8.83 4.86 -4.88
C ASN A 123 -10.32 5.21 -4.78
N ALA A 124 -10.87 5.30 -3.57
CA ALA A 124 -12.25 5.72 -3.35
C ALA A 124 -12.45 7.18 -3.79
N ILE A 125 -11.55 8.10 -3.41
CA ILE A 125 -11.62 9.51 -3.81
C ILE A 125 -11.45 9.67 -5.32
N ALA A 126 -10.48 8.98 -5.93
CA ALA A 126 -10.19 9.06 -7.36
C ALA A 126 -11.34 8.57 -8.25
N SER A 127 -12.23 7.72 -7.71
CA SER A 127 -13.44 7.27 -8.42
C SER A 127 -14.52 8.36 -8.50
N HIS A 128 -14.40 9.47 -7.73
CA HIS A 128 -15.35 10.58 -7.77
C HIS A 128 -15.23 11.34 -9.11
N PRO A 129 -16.36 11.63 -9.82
CA PRO A 129 -16.33 12.21 -11.17
C PRO A 129 -15.56 13.53 -11.29
N ALA A 130 -15.61 14.37 -10.25
CA ALA A 130 -14.98 15.69 -10.25
C ALA A 130 -13.47 15.66 -9.91
N VAL A 131 -12.91 14.55 -9.41
CA VAL A 131 -11.52 14.46 -8.95
C VAL A 131 -10.60 14.07 -10.11
N ALA A 132 -9.52 14.84 -10.29
CA ALA A 132 -8.44 14.54 -11.22
C ALA A 132 -7.28 13.80 -10.54
N GLN A 133 -6.89 14.26 -9.35
CA GLN A 133 -5.81 13.69 -8.55
C GLN A 133 -6.15 13.82 -7.07
N CYS A 134 -5.61 12.93 -6.25
CA CYS A 134 -5.72 13.03 -4.80
C CYS A 134 -4.47 12.45 -4.14
N ALA A 135 -4.23 12.85 -2.90
CA ALA A 135 -3.26 12.26 -2.00
C ALA A 135 -3.87 12.21 -0.60
N VAL A 136 -3.58 11.14 0.14
CA VAL A 136 -4.11 10.93 1.49
C VAL A 136 -2.98 10.80 2.48
N VAL A 137 -3.08 11.50 3.60
CA VAL A 137 -2.07 11.51 4.67
C VAL A 137 -2.72 11.41 6.04
N GLY A 138 -1.98 10.92 7.01
CA GLY A 138 -2.30 11.06 8.43
C GLY A 138 -1.90 12.45 8.94
N ILE A 139 -2.81 13.14 9.59
CA ILE A 139 -2.49 14.38 10.31
C ILE A 139 -2.67 14.16 11.81
N PRO A 140 -1.84 14.77 12.68
CA PRO A 140 -1.98 14.62 14.12
C PRO A 140 -3.39 14.99 14.61
N HIS A 141 -3.96 14.16 15.48
CA HIS A 141 -5.30 14.37 16.02
C HIS A 141 -5.36 13.95 17.50
N GLU A 142 -5.84 14.84 18.38
CA GLU A 142 -5.84 14.66 19.84
C GLU A 142 -6.54 13.37 20.31
N ARG A 143 -7.63 12.99 19.66
CA ARG A 143 -8.46 11.86 20.08
C ARG A 143 -8.02 10.53 19.45
N TRP A 144 -7.53 10.56 18.20
CA TRP A 144 -7.28 9.34 17.40
C TRP A 144 -5.81 9.08 17.09
N GLY A 145 -4.89 9.89 17.63
CA GLY A 145 -3.48 9.86 17.25
C GLY A 145 -3.28 10.51 15.89
N GLU A 146 -3.86 9.91 14.85
CA GLU A 146 -3.93 10.48 13.51
C GLU A 146 -5.37 10.53 13.00
N ALA A 147 -5.65 11.51 12.15
CA ALA A 147 -6.88 11.60 11.37
C ALA A 147 -6.54 11.52 9.87
N VAL A 148 -7.37 10.80 9.12
CA VAL A 148 -7.25 10.70 7.67
C VAL A 148 -7.60 12.05 7.06
N HIS A 149 -6.65 12.65 6.34
CA HIS A 149 -6.81 13.90 5.60
C HIS A 149 -6.53 13.68 4.12
N ALA A 150 -7.37 14.23 3.26
CA ALA A 150 -7.20 14.14 1.82
C ALA A 150 -6.89 15.50 1.20
N PHE A 151 -5.95 15.52 0.27
CA PHE A 151 -5.77 16.60 -0.69
C PHE A 151 -6.42 16.17 -2.01
N ALA A 152 -7.21 17.02 -2.62
CA ALA A 152 -7.87 16.73 -3.88
C ALA A 152 -7.65 17.86 -4.89
N VAL A 153 -7.39 17.46 -6.15
CA VAL A 153 -7.34 18.34 -7.32
C VAL A 153 -8.57 18.06 -8.16
N CYS A 154 -9.38 19.05 -8.42
CA CYS A 154 -10.54 18.88 -9.28
C CYS A 154 -10.15 18.88 -10.77
N LYS A 155 -10.97 18.20 -11.58
CA LYS A 155 -10.87 18.28 -13.05
C LYS A 155 -11.20 19.69 -13.53
N PRO A 156 -10.61 20.16 -14.66
CA PRO A 156 -10.95 21.45 -15.23
C PRO A 156 -12.46 21.57 -15.46
N GLY A 157 -13.06 22.66 -14.95
CA GLY A 157 -14.49 22.93 -15.07
C GLY A 157 -15.40 22.12 -14.13
N SER A 158 -14.83 21.32 -13.24
CA SER A 158 -15.57 20.59 -12.20
C SER A 158 -15.27 21.15 -10.82
N SER A 159 -16.22 20.97 -9.90
CA SER A 159 -16.04 21.29 -8.48
C SER A 159 -16.69 20.21 -7.63
N ALA A 160 -16.22 20.07 -6.41
CA ALA A 160 -16.82 19.23 -5.37
C ALA A 160 -16.60 19.89 -4.02
N THR A 161 -17.45 19.58 -3.06
CA THR A 161 -17.26 19.98 -1.65
C THR A 161 -16.57 18.85 -0.88
N ALA A 162 -16.02 19.17 0.28
CA ALA A 162 -15.43 18.16 1.16
C ALA A 162 -16.46 17.11 1.59
N GLU A 163 -17.68 17.55 1.87
CA GLU A 163 -18.80 16.71 2.27
C GLU A 163 -19.19 15.71 1.18
N GLU A 164 -19.20 16.14 -0.10
CA GLU A 164 -19.49 15.27 -1.24
C GLU A 164 -18.42 14.19 -1.40
N ILE A 165 -17.13 14.54 -1.30
CA ILE A 165 -16.03 13.57 -1.35
C ILE A 165 -16.13 12.57 -0.20
N ILE A 166 -16.36 13.04 1.03
CA ILE A 166 -16.49 12.17 2.21
C ILE A 166 -17.71 11.24 2.08
N ALA A 167 -18.84 11.76 1.60
CA ALA A 167 -20.05 10.97 1.38
C ALA A 167 -19.81 9.86 0.34
N HIS A 168 -19.15 10.20 -0.77
CA HIS A 168 -18.78 9.27 -1.82
C HIS A 168 -17.85 8.15 -1.28
N CYS A 169 -16.86 8.48 -0.44
CA CYS A 169 -16.00 7.47 0.19
C CYS A 169 -16.79 6.54 1.10
N LYS A 170 -17.78 7.04 1.87
CA LYS A 170 -18.60 6.20 2.76
C LYS A 170 -19.43 5.14 2.04
N GLU A 171 -19.72 5.33 0.77
CA GLU A 171 -20.43 4.36 -0.06
C GLU A 171 -19.50 3.19 -0.51
N GLN A 172 -18.18 3.37 -0.46
CA GLN A 172 -17.21 2.45 -1.03
C GLN A 172 -16.30 1.77 -0.01
N ILE A 173 -15.96 2.49 1.07
CA ILE A 173 -15.05 2.01 2.11
C ILE A 173 -15.66 2.17 3.51
N ALA A 174 -15.09 1.43 4.48
CA ALA A 174 -15.55 1.50 5.86
C ALA A 174 -15.43 2.92 6.43
N GLY A 175 -16.42 3.35 7.20
CA GLY A 175 -16.54 4.73 7.68
C GLY A 175 -15.34 5.25 8.51
N TYR A 176 -14.63 4.36 9.22
CA TYR A 176 -13.43 4.74 9.96
C TYR A 176 -12.23 5.06 9.06
N LYS A 177 -12.22 4.53 7.83
CA LYS A 177 -11.20 4.80 6.80
C LYS A 177 -11.45 6.10 6.03
N CYS A 178 -12.68 6.60 6.03
CA CYS A 178 -13.03 7.80 5.26
C CYS A 178 -12.28 9.04 5.76
N PRO A 179 -11.93 9.97 4.87
CA PRO A 179 -11.33 11.24 5.27
C PRO A 179 -12.18 11.97 6.30
N ARG A 180 -11.53 12.55 7.29
CA ARG A 180 -12.17 13.47 8.26
C ARG A 180 -12.21 14.90 7.74
N SER A 181 -11.29 15.21 6.84
CA SER A 181 -11.21 16.51 6.19
C SER A 181 -10.63 16.40 4.79
N VAL A 182 -11.00 17.30 3.91
CA VAL A 182 -10.50 17.38 2.53
C VAL A 182 -10.08 18.83 2.27
N SER A 183 -8.87 18.99 1.72
CA SER A 183 -8.38 20.28 1.22
C SER A 183 -8.24 20.21 -0.30
N PHE A 184 -8.78 21.23 -0.97
CA PHE A 184 -8.64 21.37 -2.42
C PHE A 184 -7.40 22.20 -2.73
N ILE A 185 -6.60 21.73 -3.68
CA ILE A 185 -5.36 22.37 -4.12
C ILE A 185 -5.30 22.36 -5.65
N ASP A 186 -4.49 23.26 -6.23
CA ASP A 186 -4.37 23.39 -7.68
C ASP A 186 -3.55 22.26 -8.30
N ALA A 187 -2.55 21.78 -7.58
CA ALA A 187 -1.70 20.64 -8.01
C ALA A 187 -1.07 19.95 -6.81
N LEU A 188 -0.85 18.62 -6.93
CA LEU A 188 -0.05 17.88 -5.96
C LEU A 188 1.44 18.28 -6.08
N PRO A 189 2.18 18.35 -4.95
CA PRO A 189 3.62 18.59 -5.02
C PRO A 189 4.31 17.43 -5.76
N LEU A 190 5.24 17.75 -6.64
CA LEU A 190 6.08 16.77 -7.30
C LEU A 190 7.23 16.36 -6.36
N SER A 191 7.53 15.07 -6.29
CA SER A 191 8.69 14.52 -5.58
C SER A 191 9.93 14.56 -6.47
#